data_599979b582a19854f3e6c64fd37db42d
#
_entry.id   599979b582a19854f3e6c64fd37db42d
#
_cell.length_a   1.000
_cell.length_b   1.000
_cell.length_c   1.000
_cell.angle_alpha   90.00
_cell.angle_beta   90.00
_cell.angle_gamma   90.00
#
_symmetry.space_group_name_H-M   'P 1'
#
loop_
_entity.id
_entity.type
_entity.pdbx_description
1 polymer ?
#
loop_
_entity_poly.entity_id
_entity_poly.type
_entity_poly.pdbx_seq_one_letter_code
_entity_poly.pdbx_strand_id
1 'polypeptide(L)'
;MHLQVVDFRPPDYGSHDSSLRSMHLLFIRHAESVDNVAGLYGGSRDAALTAHGVLQTRRLAGGLLEAGLDIRHVLSSPLQRAAKTAKAICDAFNEASLDANGHVLKATHLPELREKHFGNWEGVQYAPATSTVQRPPQTGAETPDEMMTRAAGFLDQDLWPIIMQTLDLDSEKACVVVVSHGIMLGFLTRTLASKLARISSTGSGVAQLSSQRTSWSNTGVLDMKLTRKPATSSAVVQYLGPWSSLNSSVSSTNCTKHLARLRKTRGGIGSAAHDERQKTLENFFPPSSRKRKADDSKS
;
A
#
# COMPACT_ATOMS: atom_id res chain seq x y z
N MET A 1 33.80 29.27 -49.70
CA MET A 1 32.64 28.89 -48.84
C MET A 1 33.20 28.03 -47.70
N HIS A 2 33.43 28.66 -46.55
CA HIS A 2 33.89 27.94 -45.35
C HIS A 2 32.66 27.53 -44.54
N LEU A 3 32.44 26.25 -44.41
CA LEU A 3 31.45 25.70 -43.48
C LEU A 3 32.03 25.73 -42.06
N GLN A 4 31.48 26.62 -41.21
CA GLN A 4 31.74 26.55 -39.76
C GLN A 4 31.09 25.33 -39.18
N VAL A 5 31.89 24.44 -38.62
CA VAL A 5 31.45 23.32 -37.78
C VAL A 5 31.06 23.93 -36.44
N VAL A 6 29.76 23.88 -36.11
CA VAL A 6 29.26 24.29 -34.79
C VAL A 6 29.49 23.12 -33.85
N ASP A 7 30.43 23.31 -32.91
CA ASP A 7 30.77 22.36 -31.85
C ASP A 7 29.62 22.32 -30.83
N PHE A 8 28.75 21.32 -30.96
CA PHE A 8 27.66 21.04 -29.99
C PHE A 8 28.27 20.36 -28.77
N ARG A 9 28.74 21.11 -27.78
CA ARG A 9 29.01 20.59 -26.45
C ARG A 9 27.67 20.38 -25.75
N PRO A 10 27.38 19.16 -25.26
CA PRO A 10 26.20 18.97 -24.37
C PRO A 10 26.43 19.79 -23.10
N PRO A 11 25.35 20.32 -22.48
CA PRO A 11 25.46 21.05 -21.24
C PRO A 11 26.14 20.20 -20.18
N ASP A 12 27.11 20.79 -19.50
CA ASP A 12 27.82 20.21 -18.36
C ASP A 12 26.82 20.00 -17.22
N TYR A 13 26.26 18.78 -17.12
CA TYR A 13 25.55 18.36 -15.94
C TYR A 13 26.58 18.17 -14.85
N GLY A 14 26.78 19.23 -14.05
CA GLY A 14 27.64 19.25 -12.89
C GLY A 14 27.54 17.93 -12.15
N SER A 15 28.67 17.39 -11.74
CA SER A 15 28.83 16.16 -10.94
C SER A 15 28.07 16.29 -9.62
N HIS A 16 26.73 16.08 -9.68
CA HIS A 16 25.97 15.75 -8.51
C HIS A 16 26.38 14.32 -8.15
N ASP A 17 26.98 14.22 -6.98
CA ASP A 17 27.25 12.98 -6.27
C ASP A 17 26.07 12.03 -6.49
N SER A 18 26.33 10.89 -7.14
CA SER A 18 25.32 9.91 -7.46
C SER A 18 24.98 9.11 -6.21
N SER A 19 24.41 9.78 -5.19
CA SER A 19 23.68 9.10 -4.13
C SER A 19 22.61 8.26 -4.82
N LEU A 20 22.69 6.94 -4.65
CA LEU A 20 21.82 5.97 -5.33
C LEU A 20 20.37 6.35 -5.04
N ARG A 21 19.67 6.92 -6.04
CA ARG A 21 18.27 7.33 -5.91
C ARG A 21 17.44 6.16 -5.43
N SER A 22 16.73 6.36 -4.33
CA SER A 22 15.96 5.31 -3.67
C SER A 22 14.57 5.81 -3.31
N MET A 23 13.64 4.86 -3.16
CA MET A 23 12.27 5.12 -2.76
C MET A 23 11.72 3.99 -1.90
N HIS A 24 10.62 4.23 -1.21
CA HIS A 24 9.83 3.23 -0.52
C HIS A 24 8.65 2.77 -1.38
N LEU A 25 8.43 1.46 -1.46
CA LEU A 25 7.24 0.84 -2.02
C LEU A 25 6.52 0.09 -0.92
N LEU A 26 5.33 0.56 -0.55
CA LEU A 26 4.52 -0.04 0.49
C LEU A 26 3.38 -0.86 -0.12
N PHE A 27 3.28 -2.13 0.27
CA PHE A 27 2.10 -2.95 0.04
C PHE A 27 1.31 -3.07 1.33
N ILE A 28 0.02 -2.74 1.29
CA ILE A 28 -0.84 -2.64 2.47
C ILE A 28 -2.13 -3.43 2.23
N ARG A 29 -2.46 -4.34 3.14
CA ARG A 29 -3.78 -4.97 3.12
C ARG A 29 -4.81 -3.99 3.69
N HIS A 30 -6.01 -3.97 3.08
CA HIS A 30 -7.14 -3.19 3.59
C HIS A 30 -7.46 -3.47 5.06
N ALA A 31 -8.09 -2.53 5.74
CA ALA A 31 -8.54 -2.65 7.12
C ALA A 31 -9.69 -3.66 7.28
N GLU A 32 -10.03 -4.03 8.51
CA GLU A 32 -11.05 -5.03 8.84
C GLU A 32 -12.40 -4.68 8.22
N SER A 33 -12.97 -5.65 7.49
CA SER A 33 -14.31 -5.59 6.89
C SER A 33 -15.28 -6.52 7.61
N VAL A 34 -16.58 -6.32 7.35
CA VAL A 34 -17.62 -7.19 7.90
C VAL A 34 -17.45 -8.65 7.44
N ASP A 35 -17.00 -8.88 6.20
CA ASP A 35 -16.72 -10.25 5.70
C ASP A 35 -15.52 -10.87 6.42
N ASN A 36 -14.50 -10.08 6.82
CA ASN A 36 -13.40 -10.60 7.63
C ASN A 36 -13.87 -11.07 9.01
N VAL A 37 -14.77 -10.32 9.66
CA VAL A 37 -15.33 -10.69 10.98
C VAL A 37 -16.21 -11.90 10.87
N ALA A 38 -17.02 -11.98 9.82
CA ALA A 38 -17.90 -13.12 9.58
C ALA A 38 -17.14 -14.36 9.07
N GLY A 39 -15.84 -14.24 8.77
CA GLY A 39 -15.03 -15.34 8.23
C GLY A 39 -15.50 -15.83 6.87
N LEU A 40 -15.91 -14.90 5.99
CA LEU A 40 -16.42 -15.21 4.66
C LEU A 40 -15.32 -15.11 3.58
N TYR A 41 -15.49 -15.89 2.51
CA TYR A 41 -14.79 -15.61 1.26
C TYR A 41 -15.31 -14.30 0.67
N GLY A 42 -14.59 -13.19 0.93
CA GLY A 42 -15.01 -11.87 0.48
C GLY A 42 -14.90 -11.70 -1.03
N GLY A 43 -13.74 -12.04 -1.59
CA GLY A 43 -13.48 -11.95 -3.02
C GLY A 43 -13.83 -10.58 -3.62
N SER A 44 -14.62 -10.59 -4.70
CA SER A 44 -15.11 -9.39 -5.39
C SER A 44 -16.28 -8.70 -4.67
N ARG A 45 -16.83 -9.28 -3.61
CA ARG A 45 -17.89 -8.66 -2.79
C ARG A 45 -17.41 -7.31 -2.24
N ASP A 46 -18.28 -6.34 -2.26
CA ASP A 46 -17.97 -4.98 -1.82
C ASP A 46 -18.35 -4.76 -0.35
N ALA A 47 -17.71 -5.54 0.54
CA ALA A 47 -17.94 -5.50 1.98
C ALA A 47 -17.43 -4.21 2.63
N ALA A 48 -18.25 -3.60 3.51
CA ALA A 48 -17.90 -2.40 4.25
C ALA A 48 -16.83 -2.66 5.32
N LEU A 49 -16.10 -1.61 5.69
CA LEU A 49 -15.25 -1.63 6.88
C LEU A 49 -16.12 -1.73 8.14
N THR A 50 -15.59 -2.43 9.15
CA THR A 50 -16.16 -2.38 10.51
C THR A 50 -15.76 -1.07 11.20
N ALA A 51 -16.45 -0.72 12.30
CA ALA A 51 -16.04 0.41 13.14
C ALA A 51 -14.59 0.24 13.65
N HIS A 52 -14.19 -1.00 14.00
CA HIS A 52 -12.80 -1.31 14.35
C HIS A 52 -11.85 -1.13 13.15
N GLY A 53 -12.27 -1.53 11.94
CA GLY A 53 -11.52 -1.33 10.71
C GLY A 53 -11.23 0.16 10.44
N VAL A 54 -12.20 1.05 10.70
CA VAL A 54 -11.97 2.50 10.59
C VAL A 54 -10.94 3.00 11.59
N LEU A 55 -10.93 2.47 12.82
CA LEU A 55 -9.86 2.80 13.78
C LEU A 55 -8.49 2.29 13.29
N GLN A 56 -8.44 1.11 12.67
CA GLN A 56 -7.21 0.60 12.06
C GLN A 56 -6.69 1.54 10.96
N THR A 57 -7.57 2.08 10.09
CA THR A 57 -7.13 3.01 9.03
C THR A 57 -6.54 4.29 9.60
N ARG A 58 -7.13 4.86 10.65
CA ARG A 58 -6.60 6.05 11.33
C ARG A 58 -5.23 5.79 11.94
N ARG A 59 -5.06 4.64 12.61
CA ARG A 59 -3.77 4.24 13.19
C ARG A 59 -2.71 4.01 12.13
N LEU A 60 -3.08 3.38 11.01
CA LEU A 60 -2.19 3.19 9.88
C LEU A 60 -1.69 4.54 9.34
N ALA A 61 -2.63 5.44 9.02
CA ALA A 61 -2.29 6.77 8.48
C ALA A 61 -1.38 7.56 9.43
N GLY A 62 -1.69 7.58 10.74
CA GLY A 62 -0.83 8.20 11.76
C GLY A 62 0.57 7.59 11.82
N GLY A 63 0.68 6.25 11.77
CA GLY A 63 1.98 5.58 11.76
C GLY A 63 2.81 5.86 10.51
N LEU A 64 2.17 6.04 9.34
CA LEU A 64 2.87 6.43 8.12
C LEU A 64 3.36 7.88 8.17
N LEU A 65 2.58 8.80 8.76
CA LEU A 65 3.01 10.18 9.02
C LEU A 65 4.19 10.23 9.99
N GLU A 66 4.13 9.50 11.11
CA GLU A 66 5.21 9.40 12.10
C GLU A 66 6.51 8.85 11.48
N ALA A 67 6.40 7.95 10.49
CA ALA A 67 7.56 7.45 9.74
C ALA A 67 8.22 8.54 8.87
N GLY A 68 7.56 9.67 8.66
CA GLY A 68 8.05 10.79 7.87
C GLY A 68 8.22 10.46 6.38
N LEU A 69 7.38 9.57 5.85
CA LEU A 69 7.38 9.20 4.43
C LEU A 69 6.80 10.32 3.58
N ASP A 70 7.37 10.49 2.39
CA ASP A 70 6.92 11.44 1.37
C ASP A 70 6.06 10.67 0.34
N ILE A 71 4.76 10.47 0.65
CA ILE A 71 3.86 9.72 -0.21
C ILE A 71 3.52 10.52 -1.46
N ARG A 72 3.94 10.02 -2.63
CA ARG A 72 3.72 10.64 -3.94
C ARG A 72 2.54 10.04 -4.68
N HIS A 73 2.32 8.74 -4.53
CA HIS A 73 1.24 8.02 -5.21
C HIS A 73 0.57 7.03 -4.25
N VAL A 74 -0.76 6.96 -4.33
CA VAL A 74 -1.56 5.95 -3.65
C VAL A 74 -2.40 5.22 -4.69
N LEU A 75 -2.10 3.94 -4.90
CA LEU A 75 -2.83 3.03 -5.79
C LEU A 75 -3.69 2.12 -4.93
N SER A 76 -4.92 1.88 -5.32
CA SER A 76 -5.84 1.08 -4.52
C SER A 76 -6.78 0.23 -5.36
N SER A 77 -7.16 -0.92 -4.83
CA SER A 77 -8.34 -1.63 -5.30
C SER A 77 -9.58 -0.71 -5.21
N PRO A 78 -10.51 -0.78 -6.18
CA PRO A 78 -11.77 -0.04 -6.14
C PRO A 78 -12.76 -0.55 -5.08
N LEU A 79 -12.55 -1.77 -4.52
CA LEU A 79 -13.43 -2.32 -3.49
C LEU A 79 -13.40 -1.44 -2.23
N GLN A 80 -14.58 -1.08 -1.70
CA GLN A 80 -14.73 -0.03 -0.69
C GLN A 80 -13.83 -0.22 0.54
N ARG A 81 -13.57 -1.44 0.99
CA ARG A 81 -12.67 -1.70 2.11
C ARG A 81 -11.22 -1.26 1.85
N ALA A 82 -10.74 -1.42 0.61
CA ALA A 82 -9.41 -0.95 0.20
C ALA A 82 -9.45 0.54 -0.14
N ALA A 83 -10.45 1.00 -0.88
CA ALA A 83 -10.62 2.40 -1.24
C ALA A 83 -10.73 3.32 -0.01
N LYS A 84 -11.52 2.92 1.02
CA LYS A 84 -11.62 3.67 2.28
C LYS A 84 -10.32 3.62 3.10
N THR A 85 -9.57 2.53 3.04
CA THR A 85 -8.24 2.46 3.66
C THR A 85 -7.28 3.43 2.99
N ALA A 86 -7.22 3.45 1.65
CA ALA A 86 -6.41 4.37 0.88
C ALA A 86 -6.82 5.83 1.09
N LYS A 87 -8.14 6.09 1.12
CA LYS A 87 -8.68 7.44 1.39
C LYS A 87 -8.22 7.97 2.74
N ALA A 88 -8.25 7.15 3.79
CA ALA A 88 -7.81 7.57 5.12
C ALA A 88 -6.32 7.97 5.15
N ILE A 89 -5.48 7.31 4.35
CA ILE A 89 -4.07 7.69 4.18
C ILE A 89 -4.00 9.05 3.48
N CYS A 90 -4.69 9.21 2.35
CA CYS A 90 -4.69 10.48 1.60
C CYS A 90 -5.20 11.64 2.45
N ASP A 91 -6.31 11.46 3.17
CA ASP A 91 -6.90 12.51 4.02
C ASP A 91 -5.88 12.98 5.08
N ALA A 92 -5.25 12.05 5.80
CA ALA A 92 -4.29 12.39 6.86
C ALA A 92 -3.04 13.12 6.32
N PHE A 93 -2.53 12.72 5.15
CA PHE A 93 -1.39 13.38 4.52
C PHE A 93 -1.77 14.77 3.97
N ASN A 94 -2.98 14.92 3.41
CA ASN A 94 -3.48 16.21 2.96
C ASN A 94 -3.69 17.17 4.14
N GLU A 95 -4.26 16.69 5.26
CA GLU A 95 -4.44 17.47 6.48
C GLU A 95 -3.10 17.95 7.06
N ALA A 96 -2.07 17.08 7.02
CA ALA A 96 -0.74 17.41 7.50
C ALA A 96 0.05 18.37 6.57
N SER A 97 -0.29 18.41 5.27
CA SER A 97 0.43 19.16 4.24
C SER A 97 -0.25 20.47 3.84
N LEU A 98 -1.36 20.86 4.50
CA LEU A 98 -2.21 22.00 4.11
C LEU A 98 -1.49 23.36 3.98
N ASP A 99 -0.22 23.46 4.41
CA ASP A 99 0.49 24.74 4.48
C ASP A 99 1.56 24.95 3.37
N ALA A 100 1.88 23.96 2.53
CA ALA A 100 3.09 24.08 1.73
C ALA A 100 2.92 24.24 0.22
N ASN A 101 2.09 23.46 -0.51
CA ASN A 101 2.16 23.48 -1.98
C ASN A 101 0.85 23.19 -2.74
N GLY A 102 -0.31 23.12 -2.11
CA GLY A 102 -1.60 22.94 -2.81
C GLY A 102 -1.79 21.60 -3.55
N HIS A 103 -0.84 20.67 -3.46
CA HIS A 103 -0.97 19.37 -4.10
C HIS A 103 -1.81 18.43 -3.22
N VAL A 104 -3.01 18.09 -3.70
CA VAL A 104 -3.92 17.19 -2.99
C VAL A 104 -3.63 15.75 -3.41
N LEU A 105 -3.15 14.93 -2.46
CA LEU A 105 -2.95 13.50 -2.65
C LEU A 105 -4.31 12.79 -2.83
N LYS A 106 -4.44 12.02 -3.90
CA LYS A 106 -5.64 11.25 -4.22
C LYS A 106 -5.27 9.79 -4.52
N ALA A 107 -6.15 8.87 -4.13
CA ALA A 107 -5.98 7.47 -4.48
C ALA A 107 -6.46 7.21 -5.92
N THR A 108 -5.63 6.53 -6.71
CA THR A 108 -5.99 5.99 -8.02
C THR A 108 -6.53 4.58 -7.83
N HIS A 109 -7.76 4.33 -8.29
CA HIS A 109 -8.41 3.03 -8.15
C HIS A 109 -8.21 2.19 -9.41
N LEU A 110 -7.59 1.00 -9.23
CA LEU A 110 -7.23 0.09 -10.31
C LEU A 110 -7.91 -1.26 -10.11
N PRO A 111 -8.72 -1.73 -11.08
CA PRO A 111 -9.39 -3.03 -11.01
C PRO A 111 -8.43 -4.20 -10.85
N GLU A 112 -7.21 -4.08 -11.32
CA GLU A 112 -6.12 -5.06 -11.24
C GLU A 112 -5.74 -5.39 -9.79
N LEU A 113 -6.01 -4.47 -8.87
CA LEU A 113 -5.73 -4.63 -7.43
C LEU A 113 -6.87 -5.30 -6.65
N ARG A 114 -7.98 -5.71 -7.29
CA ARG A 114 -9.08 -6.42 -6.63
C ARG A 114 -8.62 -7.77 -6.05
N GLU A 115 -9.34 -8.23 -5.03
CA GLU A 115 -9.11 -9.56 -4.47
C GLU A 115 -9.44 -10.65 -5.50
N LYS A 116 -8.92 -11.85 -5.26
CA LYS A 116 -9.28 -13.04 -6.02
C LYS A 116 -10.80 -13.20 -6.07
N HIS A 117 -11.34 -13.40 -7.28
CA HIS A 117 -12.73 -13.82 -7.43
C HIS A 117 -12.88 -15.28 -7.02
N PHE A 118 -13.79 -15.57 -6.07
CA PHE A 118 -13.99 -16.92 -5.55
C PHE A 118 -15.14 -17.67 -6.23
N GLY A 119 -15.77 -17.09 -7.24
CA GLY A 119 -16.90 -17.71 -7.92
C GLY A 119 -18.08 -17.93 -6.97
N ASN A 120 -18.68 -19.10 -7.04
CA ASN A 120 -19.82 -19.50 -6.21
C ASN A 120 -19.53 -19.61 -4.71
N TRP A 121 -18.26 -19.46 -4.28
CA TRP A 121 -17.91 -19.44 -2.86
C TRP A 121 -17.92 -18.04 -2.26
N GLU A 122 -18.12 -16.99 -3.02
CA GLU A 122 -18.22 -15.64 -2.45
C GLU A 122 -19.39 -15.52 -1.47
N GLY A 123 -19.10 -15.01 -0.27
CA GLY A 123 -20.07 -14.93 0.83
C GLY A 123 -20.29 -16.24 1.60
N VAL A 124 -19.63 -17.33 1.18
CA VAL A 124 -19.64 -18.58 1.95
C VAL A 124 -18.63 -18.48 3.08
N GLN A 125 -18.95 -19.07 4.22
CA GLN A 125 -18.06 -19.11 5.37
C GLN A 125 -16.77 -19.89 5.05
N TYR A 126 -15.63 -19.28 5.37
CA TYR A 126 -14.35 -19.97 5.25
C TYR A 126 -14.32 -21.17 6.20
N ALA A 127 -13.95 -22.32 5.69
CA ALA A 127 -13.63 -23.46 6.51
C ALA A 127 -12.26 -24.02 6.08
N PRO A 128 -11.38 -24.35 7.04
CA PRO A 128 -10.08 -24.93 6.73
C PRO A 128 -10.23 -26.26 5.97
N ALA A 129 -9.20 -26.68 5.26
CA ALA A 129 -9.20 -27.92 4.49
C ALA A 129 -9.48 -29.19 5.34
N THR A 130 -9.23 -29.10 6.66
CA THR A 130 -9.51 -30.15 7.64
C THR A 130 -10.96 -30.18 8.10
N SER A 131 -11.80 -29.24 7.62
CA SER A 131 -13.21 -29.17 8.01
C SER A 131 -14.00 -30.32 7.38
N THR A 132 -14.87 -30.95 8.16
CA THR A 132 -15.83 -31.97 7.71
C THR A 132 -17.05 -31.40 6.97
N VAL A 133 -17.14 -30.07 6.88
CA VAL A 133 -18.21 -29.37 6.16
C VAL A 133 -18.07 -29.63 4.67
N GLN A 134 -19.03 -30.40 4.11
CA GLN A 134 -19.10 -30.59 2.65
C GLN A 134 -19.51 -29.27 1.98
N ARG A 135 -18.72 -28.86 1.01
CA ARG A 135 -19.01 -27.68 0.17
C ARG A 135 -19.24 -28.12 -1.28
N PRO A 136 -20.07 -27.37 -2.01
CA PRO A 136 -20.17 -27.62 -3.44
C PRO A 136 -18.80 -27.38 -4.11
N PRO A 137 -18.51 -28.03 -5.23
CA PRO A 137 -17.32 -27.74 -6.02
C PRO A 137 -17.24 -26.24 -6.32
N GLN A 138 -16.04 -25.68 -6.24
CA GLN A 138 -15.81 -24.28 -6.58
C GLN A 138 -15.88 -24.11 -8.10
N THR A 139 -16.73 -23.17 -8.54
CA THR A 139 -16.91 -22.84 -9.97
C THR A 139 -16.81 -21.34 -10.19
N GLY A 140 -16.31 -20.92 -11.36
CA GLY A 140 -16.21 -19.51 -11.73
C GLY A 140 -15.20 -18.71 -10.91
N ALA A 141 -14.33 -19.38 -10.16
CA ALA A 141 -13.27 -18.71 -9.43
C ALA A 141 -12.09 -18.39 -10.33
N GLU A 142 -11.43 -17.26 -10.07
CA GLU A 142 -10.17 -16.89 -10.73
C GLU A 142 -9.09 -17.92 -10.42
N THR A 143 -8.40 -18.37 -11.45
CA THR A 143 -7.32 -19.35 -11.33
C THR A 143 -6.01 -18.70 -10.84
N PRO A 144 -5.04 -19.48 -10.35
CA PRO A 144 -3.72 -18.96 -10.01
C PRO A 144 -3.00 -18.28 -11.20
N ASP A 145 -3.17 -18.79 -12.41
CA ASP A 145 -2.53 -18.25 -13.63
C ASP A 145 -3.16 -16.91 -14.03
N GLU A 146 -4.48 -16.78 -13.93
CA GLU A 146 -5.18 -15.50 -14.14
C GLU A 146 -4.74 -14.46 -13.10
N MET A 147 -4.64 -14.85 -11.83
CA MET A 147 -4.11 -13.99 -10.77
C MET A 147 -2.69 -13.53 -11.02
N MET A 148 -1.83 -14.45 -11.51
CA MET A 148 -0.43 -14.14 -11.82
C MET A 148 -0.33 -13.21 -13.02
N THR A 149 -1.13 -13.43 -14.06
CA THR A 149 -1.21 -12.58 -15.25
C THR A 149 -1.64 -11.18 -14.88
N ARG A 150 -2.70 -11.05 -14.06
CA ARG A 150 -3.20 -9.76 -13.57
C ARG A 150 -2.17 -9.04 -12.70
N ALA A 151 -1.49 -9.76 -11.82
CA ALA A 151 -0.40 -9.20 -11.00
C ALA A 151 0.76 -8.70 -11.87
N ALA A 152 1.17 -9.47 -12.87
CA ALA A 152 2.25 -9.07 -13.79
C ALA A 152 1.87 -7.85 -14.62
N GLY A 153 0.62 -7.80 -15.12
CA GLY A 153 0.08 -6.66 -15.86
C GLY A 153 0.13 -5.37 -15.03
N PHE A 154 -0.42 -5.40 -13.81
CA PHE A 154 -0.34 -4.27 -12.89
C PHE A 154 1.10 -3.81 -12.63
N LEU A 155 2.01 -4.74 -12.35
CA LEU A 155 3.40 -4.40 -12.08
C LEU A 155 4.08 -3.71 -13.26
N ASP A 156 3.86 -4.19 -14.48
CA ASP A 156 4.57 -3.72 -15.67
C ASP A 156 3.91 -2.47 -16.29
N GLN A 157 2.57 -2.40 -16.28
CA GLN A 157 1.84 -1.36 -17.01
C GLN A 157 1.49 -0.17 -16.11
N ASP A 158 1.13 -0.42 -14.84
CA ASP A 158 0.67 0.62 -13.93
C ASP A 158 1.76 1.05 -12.94
N LEU A 159 2.42 0.08 -12.29
CA LEU A 159 3.33 0.38 -11.19
C LEU A 159 4.73 0.80 -11.68
N TRP A 160 5.25 0.15 -12.72
CA TRP A 160 6.60 0.41 -13.22
C TRP A 160 6.83 1.89 -13.62
N PRO A 161 5.97 2.54 -14.42
CA PRO A 161 6.13 3.94 -14.78
C PRO A 161 6.16 4.86 -13.55
N ILE A 162 5.30 4.57 -12.57
CA ILE A 162 5.19 5.34 -11.31
C ILE A 162 6.48 5.20 -10.49
N ILE A 163 7.03 3.99 -10.38
CA ILE A 163 8.32 3.77 -9.70
C ILE A 163 9.42 4.58 -10.35
N MET A 164 9.52 4.56 -11.69
CA MET A 164 10.57 5.29 -12.40
C MET A 164 10.43 6.80 -12.19
N GLN A 165 9.22 7.33 -12.28
CA GLN A 165 8.94 8.73 -11.99
C GLN A 165 9.28 9.10 -10.54
N THR A 166 8.95 8.24 -9.59
CA THR A 166 9.23 8.47 -8.16
C THR A 166 10.72 8.43 -7.85
N LEU A 167 11.47 7.52 -8.49
CA LEU A 167 12.92 7.44 -8.36
C LEU A 167 13.66 8.66 -8.95
N ASP A 168 13.01 9.44 -9.84
CA ASP A 168 13.59 10.67 -10.38
C ASP A 168 13.41 11.87 -9.44
N LEU A 169 12.62 11.72 -8.36
CA LEU A 169 12.50 12.74 -7.33
C LEU A 169 13.75 12.77 -6.45
N ASP A 170 14.14 13.97 -6.01
CA ASP A 170 15.25 14.17 -5.07
C ASP A 170 14.76 14.01 -3.62
N SER A 171 14.29 12.81 -3.28
CA SER A 171 13.81 12.49 -1.94
C SER A 171 14.00 11.00 -1.61
N GLU A 172 14.90 10.71 -0.68
CA GLU A 172 15.11 9.34 -0.19
C GLU A 172 13.88 8.74 0.53
N LYS A 173 12.94 9.58 0.94
CA LYS A 173 11.69 9.21 1.60
C LYS A 173 10.50 9.14 0.65
N ALA A 174 10.73 9.41 -0.66
CA ALA A 174 9.69 9.29 -1.67
C ALA A 174 9.04 7.90 -1.59
N CYS A 175 7.71 7.86 -1.63
CA CYS A 175 6.97 6.64 -1.34
C CYS A 175 5.79 6.45 -2.30
N VAL A 176 5.63 5.21 -2.75
CA VAL A 176 4.44 4.73 -3.46
C VAL A 176 3.71 3.74 -2.55
N VAL A 177 2.42 3.94 -2.36
CA VAL A 177 1.55 3.08 -1.56
C VAL A 177 0.61 2.29 -2.46
N VAL A 178 0.53 0.97 -2.24
CA VAL A 178 -0.41 0.06 -2.92
C VAL A 178 -1.32 -0.59 -1.88
N VAL A 179 -2.62 -0.26 -1.91
CA VAL A 179 -3.62 -0.82 -0.99
C VAL A 179 -4.45 -1.89 -1.71
N SER A 180 -4.39 -3.12 -1.23
CA SER A 180 -5.04 -4.27 -1.86
C SER A 180 -5.50 -5.30 -0.82
N HIS A 181 -5.53 -6.58 -1.16
CA HIS A 181 -6.13 -7.66 -0.40
C HIS A 181 -5.13 -8.80 -0.18
N GLY A 182 -5.47 -9.71 0.73
CA GLY A 182 -4.51 -10.71 1.18
C GLY A 182 -3.96 -11.61 0.09
N ILE A 183 -4.83 -12.19 -0.75
CA ILE A 183 -4.40 -13.11 -1.80
C ILE A 183 -3.71 -12.33 -2.93
N MET A 184 -4.30 -11.23 -3.38
CA MET A 184 -3.74 -10.41 -4.45
C MET A 184 -2.35 -9.87 -4.07
N LEU A 185 -2.16 -9.38 -2.85
CA LEU A 185 -0.84 -8.96 -2.35
C LEU A 185 0.17 -10.11 -2.35
N GLY A 186 -0.28 -11.32 -2.04
CA GLY A 186 0.57 -12.51 -2.14
C GLY A 186 1.03 -12.79 -3.58
N PHE A 187 0.19 -12.59 -4.58
CA PHE A 187 0.56 -12.71 -5.99
C PHE A 187 1.48 -11.57 -6.43
N LEU A 188 1.12 -10.32 -6.09
CA LEU A 188 1.93 -9.13 -6.41
C LEU A 188 3.35 -9.24 -5.88
N THR A 189 3.50 -9.56 -4.60
CA THR A 189 4.83 -9.62 -3.98
C THR A 189 5.68 -10.77 -4.49
N ARG A 190 5.10 -11.95 -4.76
CA ARG A 190 5.83 -13.07 -5.37
C ARG A 190 6.24 -12.77 -6.81
N THR A 191 5.34 -12.19 -7.62
CA THR A 191 5.64 -11.83 -9.01
C THR A 191 6.72 -10.75 -9.05
N LEU A 192 6.63 -9.72 -8.20
CA LEU A 192 7.65 -8.68 -8.08
C LEU A 192 9.01 -9.27 -7.64
N ALA A 193 9.01 -10.12 -6.62
CA ALA A 193 10.23 -10.80 -6.15
C ALA A 193 10.89 -11.62 -7.27
N SER A 194 10.08 -12.33 -8.07
CA SER A 194 10.60 -13.08 -9.24
C SER A 194 11.21 -12.16 -10.30
N LYS A 195 10.61 -10.99 -10.56
CA LYS A 195 11.16 -10.00 -11.51
C LYS A 195 12.48 -9.38 -11.01
N LEU A 196 12.58 -9.13 -9.70
CA LEU A 196 13.78 -8.56 -9.08
C LEU A 196 14.88 -9.59 -8.86
N ALA A 197 14.55 -10.86 -8.55
CA ALA A 197 15.51 -11.92 -8.22
C ALA A 197 16.33 -12.43 -9.41
N ARG A 198 15.86 -12.23 -10.64
CA ARG A 198 16.56 -12.70 -11.86
C ARG A 198 18.01 -12.25 -11.98
N ILE A 199 18.49 -11.35 -11.09
CA ILE A 199 19.79 -10.68 -11.24
C ILE A 199 20.56 -10.58 -9.92
N SER A 200 19.93 -10.83 -8.76
CA SER A 200 20.60 -10.65 -7.46
C SER A 200 21.04 -12.00 -6.90
N SER A 201 22.33 -12.30 -6.99
CA SER A 201 22.97 -13.46 -6.35
C SER A 201 23.22 -13.27 -4.85
N THR A 202 22.88 -12.11 -4.27
CA THR A 202 23.14 -11.80 -2.87
C THR A 202 21.82 -11.79 -2.08
N GLY A 203 21.73 -12.68 -1.08
CA GLY A 203 20.61 -12.97 -0.21
C GLY A 203 19.95 -11.80 0.48
N SER A 204 19.18 -11.03 -0.26
CA SER A 204 18.30 -10.00 0.28
C SER A 204 16.94 -10.63 0.63
N GLY A 205 16.25 -10.11 1.64
CA GLY A 205 14.94 -10.58 2.11
C GLY A 205 13.86 -10.73 1.02
N VAL A 206 14.12 -10.29 -0.20
CA VAL A 206 13.28 -10.48 -1.40
C VAL A 206 13.16 -11.96 -1.79
N ALA A 207 14.23 -12.77 -1.61
CA ALA A 207 14.16 -14.21 -1.85
C ALA A 207 13.17 -14.90 -0.90
N GLN A 208 12.98 -14.37 0.31
CA GLN A 208 11.99 -14.89 1.26
C GLN A 208 10.56 -14.61 0.81
N LEU A 209 10.30 -13.48 0.12
CA LEU A 209 8.95 -13.16 -0.41
C LEU A 209 8.51 -14.13 -1.51
N SER A 210 9.46 -14.72 -2.26
CA SER A 210 9.14 -15.69 -3.33
C SER A 210 8.76 -17.07 -2.77
N SER A 211 9.31 -17.47 -1.62
CA SER A 211 9.16 -18.80 -1.05
C SER A 211 8.11 -18.89 0.07
N GLN A 212 7.81 -17.81 0.75
CA GLN A 212 6.88 -17.81 1.89
C GLN A 212 5.48 -17.36 1.50
N ARG A 213 4.46 -18.08 1.97
CA ARG A 213 3.09 -17.57 1.99
C ARG A 213 2.99 -16.49 3.06
N THR A 214 3.07 -15.24 2.67
CA THR A 214 2.88 -14.12 3.60
C THR A 214 1.43 -14.11 4.08
N SER A 215 1.24 -14.33 5.38
CA SER A 215 -0.07 -14.09 6.01
C SER A 215 -0.23 -12.59 6.19
N TRP A 216 -1.24 -12.01 5.55
CA TRP A 216 -1.50 -10.58 5.61
C TRP A 216 -2.54 -10.27 6.71
N SER A 217 -2.15 -9.52 7.72
CA SER A 217 -3.06 -8.92 8.70
C SER A 217 -3.81 -7.73 8.10
N ASN A 218 -4.99 -7.39 8.62
CA ASN A 218 -5.64 -6.12 8.24
C ASN A 218 -4.71 -4.95 8.57
N THR A 219 -4.55 -4.02 7.63
CA THR A 219 -3.57 -2.92 7.65
C THR A 219 -2.11 -3.34 7.84
N GLY A 220 -1.78 -4.63 7.64
CA GLY A 220 -0.40 -5.09 7.62
C GLY A 220 0.37 -4.45 6.47
N VAL A 221 1.57 -3.95 6.76
CA VAL A 221 2.43 -3.22 5.82
C VAL A 221 3.66 -4.05 5.49
N LEU A 222 3.92 -4.24 4.20
CA LEU A 222 5.22 -4.64 3.70
C LEU A 222 5.90 -3.39 3.16
N ASP A 223 7.09 -3.09 3.67
CA ASP A 223 7.92 -1.97 3.23
C ASP A 223 9.13 -2.51 2.48
N MET A 224 9.28 -2.11 1.23
CA MET A 224 10.39 -2.44 0.36
C MET A 224 11.09 -1.15 -0.09
N LYS A 225 12.40 -1.07 0.12
CA LYS A 225 13.23 -0.01 -0.45
C LYS A 225 13.72 -0.44 -1.83
N LEU A 226 13.44 0.37 -2.84
CA LEU A 226 13.93 0.22 -4.20
C LEU A 226 15.01 1.25 -4.45
N THR A 227 16.09 0.85 -5.13
CA THR A 227 17.22 1.73 -5.45
C THR A 227 17.63 1.50 -6.90
N ARG A 228 17.83 2.59 -7.66
CA ARG A 228 18.32 2.48 -9.03
C ARG A 228 19.77 1.98 -9.03
N LYS A 229 20.08 0.99 -9.87
CA LYS A 229 21.45 0.56 -10.10
C LYS A 229 22.21 1.63 -10.90
N PRO A 230 23.54 1.74 -10.71
CA PRO A 230 24.38 2.48 -11.66
C PRO A 230 24.15 1.97 -13.07
N ALA A 231 24.40 2.81 -14.07
CA ALA A 231 24.04 2.56 -15.47
C ALA A 231 24.24 1.10 -15.90
N THR A 232 23.11 0.39 -16.05
CA THR A 232 23.08 -0.99 -16.56
C THR A 232 23.07 -0.91 -18.08
N SER A 233 23.90 -1.72 -18.75
CA SER A 233 23.94 -1.71 -20.22
C SER A 233 22.56 -2.01 -20.79
N SER A 234 22.19 -1.33 -21.87
CA SER A 234 20.89 -1.51 -22.53
C SER A 234 20.64 -2.97 -22.95
N ALA A 235 21.69 -3.71 -23.33
CA ALA A 235 21.61 -5.13 -23.67
C ALA A 235 21.16 -6.00 -22.48
N VAL A 236 21.62 -5.71 -21.26
CA VAL A 236 21.18 -6.43 -20.04
C VAL A 236 19.72 -6.13 -19.75
N VAL A 237 19.28 -4.87 -19.84
CA VAL A 237 17.89 -4.50 -19.64
C VAL A 237 16.98 -5.12 -20.69
N GLN A 238 17.42 -5.19 -21.95
CA GLN A 238 16.66 -5.80 -23.04
C GLN A 238 16.47 -7.31 -22.82
N TYR A 239 17.47 -8.01 -22.28
CA TYR A 239 17.41 -9.45 -22.04
C TYR A 239 16.66 -9.83 -20.76
N LEU A 240 16.91 -9.11 -19.66
CA LEU A 240 16.36 -9.43 -18.32
C LEU A 240 15.11 -8.66 -17.95
N GLY A 241 14.73 -7.68 -18.77
CA GLY A 241 13.60 -6.77 -18.56
C GLY A 241 13.92 -5.58 -17.66
N PRO A 242 13.02 -4.59 -17.60
CA PRO A 242 13.28 -3.30 -16.98
C PRO A 242 13.53 -3.37 -15.47
N TRP A 243 12.88 -4.29 -14.77
CA TRP A 243 13.07 -4.52 -13.33
C TRP A 243 14.50 -4.84 -12.93
N SER A 244 15.31 -5.28 -13.92
CA SER A 244 16.74 -5.57 -13.74
C SER A 244 17.59 -4.35 -13.37
N SER A 245 17.09 -3.16 -13.65
CA SER A 245 17.77 -1.90 -13.32
C SER A 245 17.63 -1.48 -11.86
N LEU A 246 16.91 -2.26 -11.04
CA LEU A 246 16.68 -1.95 -9.63
C LEU A 246 17.38 -2.94 -8.70
N ASN A 247 17.89 -2.41 -7.58
CA ASN A 247 18.14 -3.15 -6.37
C ASN A 247 16.93 -3.03 -5.45
N SER A 248 16.73 -4.03 -4.58
CA SER A 248 15.63 -4.02 -3.62
C SER A 248 16.05 -4.61 -2.29
N SER A 249 15.52 -4.08 -1.21
CA SER A 249 15.62 -4.64 0.13
C SER A 249 14.27 -4.57 0.82
N VAL A 250 13.99 -5.54 1.70
CA VAL A 250 12.75 -5.58 2.47
C VAL A 250 13.05 -5.07 3.87
N SER A 251 12.43 -3.96 4.25
CA SER A 251 12.58 -3.33 5.57
C SER A 251 11.68 -3.99 6.61
N SER A 252 10.46 -4.37 6.20
CA SER A 252 9.51 -5.07 7.07
C SER A 252 8.47 -5.85 6.27
N THR A 253 7.94 -6.93 6.85
CA THR A 253 6.86 -7.74 6.27
C THR A 253 5.69 -7.80 7.23
N ASN A 254 4.47 -7.57 6.72
CA ASN A 254 3.22 -7.61 7.48
C ASN A 254 3.30 -6.86 8.83
N CYS A 255 3.96 -5.69 8.84
CA CYS A 255 4.14 -4.88 10.04
C CYS A 255 2.80 -4.27 10.48
N THR A 256 2.44 -4.48 11.74
CA THR A 256 1.23 -3.95 12.39
C THR A 256 1.54 -3.10 13.63
N LYS A 257 2.75 -2.55 13.75
CA LYS A 257 3.18 -1.76 14.92
C LYS A 257 2.25 -0.58 15.22
N HIS A 258 1.67 0.03 14.19
CA HIS A 258 0.69 1.11 14.31
C HIS A 258 -0.59 0.67 15.04
N LEU A 259 -0.90 -0.63 15.10
CA LEU A 259 -2.03 -1.17 15.87
C LEU A 259 -1.69 -1.47 17.33
N ALA A 260 -0.47 -1.17 17.79
CA ALA A 260 -0.10 -1.37 19.18
C ALA A 260 -1.10 -0.66 20.12
N ARG A 261 -1.59 -1.40 21.14
CA ARG A 261 -2.60 -0.94 22.10
C ARG A 261 -4.01 -0.72 21.52
N LEU A 262 -4.25 -0.94 20.22
CA LEU A 262 -5.60 -0.96 19.69
C LEU A 262 -6.26 -2.28 20.07
N ARG A 263 -7.25 -2.22 20.98
CA ARG A 263 -8.00 -3.40 21.43
C ARG A 263 -9.38 -3.40 20.78
N LYS A 264 -9.78 -4.55 20.26
CA LYS A 264 -11.15 -4.77 19.81
C LYS A 264 -12.00 -5.07 21.03
N THR A 265 -13.05 -4.30 21.25
CA THR A 265 -14.05 -4.61 22.27
C THR A 265 -14.77 -5.91 21.89
N ARG A 266 -14.88 -6.85 22.82
CA ARG A 266 -15.61 -8.09 22.59
C ARG A 266 -17.11 -7.78 22.51
N GLY A 267 -17.73 -8.24 21.44
CA GLY A 267 -19.18 -8.12 21.21
C GLY A 267 -19.63 -6.71 20.77
N GLY A 268 -20.62 -6.64 19.91
CA GLY A 268 -21.35 -5.42 19.60
C GLY A 268 -20.69 -4.51 18.53
N ILE A 269 -20.71 -3.23 18.78
CA ILE A 269 -20.49 -2.13 17.81
C ILE A 269 -19.16 -2.21 17.05
N GLY A 270 -18.08 -2.70 17.67
CA GLY A 270 -16.77 -2.76 17.02
C GLY A 270 -16.72 -3.66 15.79
N SER A 271 -17.56 -4.69 15.72
CA SER A 271 -17.63 -5.64 14.61
C SER A 271 -18.73 -5.32 13.59
N ALA A 272 -19.59 -4.36 13.89
CA ALA A 272 -20.63 -3.89 12.98
C ALA A 272 -20.03 -3.04 11.84
N ALA A 273 -20.76 -2.93 10.73
CA ALA A 273 -20.43 -1.99 9.68
C ALA A 273 -20.34 -0.58 10.26
N HIS A 274 -19.32 0.18 9.81
CA HIS A 274 -19.18 1.58 10.21
C HIS A 274 -20.31 2.41 9.60
N ASP A 275 -21.05 3.10 10.46
CA ASP A 275 -22.06 4.08 10.05
C ASP A 275 -21.43 5.49 10.08
N GLU A 276 -21.28 6.10 8.90
CA GLU A 276 -20.71 7.44 8.74
C GLU A 276 -21.59 8.54 9.37
N ARG A 277 -22.87 8.22 9.63
CA ARG A 277 -23.82 9.13 10.29
C ARG A 277 -23.70 9.11 11.83
N GLN A 278 -23.02 8.10 12.38
CA GLN A 278 -22.85 7.96 13.81
C GLN A 278 -21.91 9.07 14.34
N LYS A 279 -22.48 10.00 15.09
CA LYS A 279 -21.69 11.05 15.76
C LYS A 279 -20.88 10.45 16.91
N THR A 280 -19.63 10.86 17.07
CA THR A 280 -18.81 10.50 18.23
C THR A 280 -19.33 11.25 19.48
N LEU A 281 -19.07 10.69 20.67
CA LEU A 281 -19.45 11.35 21.93
C LEU A 281 -18.87 12.78 22.05
N GLU A 282 -17.71 13.05 21.47
CA GLU A 282 -17.08 14.36 21.42
C GLU A 282 -17.95 15.42 20.73
N ASN A 283 -18.78 15.02 19.76
CA ASN A 283 -19.72 15.91 19.10
C ASN A 283 -20.93 16.26 19.97
N PHE A 284 -21.20 15.48 21.03
CA PHE A 284 -22.26 15.74 22.00
C PHE A 284 -21.79 16.55 23.22
N PHE A 285 -20.49 16.51 23.49
CA PHE A 285 -19.86 17.21 24.61
C PHE A 285 -18.74 18.11 24.08
N PRO A 286 -19.06 19.34 23.58
CA PRO A 286 -18.00 20.24 23.16
C PRO A 286 -17.08 20.52 24.36
N PRO A 287 -15.76 20.66 24.16
CA PRO A 287 -14.85 20.94 25.25
C PRO A 287 -15.28 22.20 25.98
N SER A 288 -15.56 22.09 27.28
CA SER A 288 -15.95 23.22 28.11
C SER A 288 -14.81 24.24 28.09
N SER A 289 -15.05 25.43 27.58
CA SER A 289 -14.13 26.55 27.67
C SER A 289 -14.01 26.95 29.14
N ARG A 290 -13.06 26.38 29.89
CA ARG A 290 -12.65 26.87 31.19
C ARG A 290 -12.01 28.25 30.99
N LYS A 291 -12.81 29.32 31.09
CA LYS A 291 -12.30 30.65 31.34
C LYS A 291 -11.55 30.60 32.68
N ARG A 292 -10.22 30.69 32.65
CA ARG A 292 -9.46 31.05 33.84
C ARG A 292 -9.91 32.44 34.26
N LYS A 293 -10.58 32.57 35.42
CA LYS A 293 -10.73 33.84 36.09
C LYS A 293 -9.32 34.32 36.48
N ALA A 294 -8.91 35.42 35.93
CA ALA A 294 -7.79 36.17 36.47
C ALA A 294 -8.21 36.65 37.86
N ASP A 295 -7.43 36.26 38.86
CA ASP A 295 -7.56 36.72 40.22
C ASP A 295 -6.80 38.06 40.31
N ASP A 296 -7.56 39.14 40.25
CA ASP A 296 -7.10 40.49 40.62
C ASP A 296 -7.12 40.60 42.15
N SER A 297 -6.01 40.30 42.79
CA SER A 297 -5.73 40.72 44.16
C SER A 297 -4.75 41.88 44.17
N LYS A 298 -5.29 43.07 44.15
CA LYS A 298 -4.62 44.27 44.70
C LYS A 298 -4.64 44.18 46.23
N SER A 299 -3.51 44.29 46.83
CA SER A 299 -3.17 45.17 47.97
C SER A 299 -1.70 45.02 48.29
#